data_3515372ef0f57cfda258a406f3c9e675
#
_entry.id   3515372ef0f57cfda258a406f3c9e675
#
_cell.length_a   1.000
_cell.length_b   1.000
_cell.length_c   1.000
_cell.angle_alpha   90.00
_cell.angle_beta   90.00
_cell.angle_gamma   90.00
#
_symmetry.space_group_name_H-M   'P 1'
#
loop_
_entity.id
_entity.type
_entity.pdbx_description
1 polymer ?
#
loop_
_entity_poly.entity_id
_entity_poly.type
_entity_poly.pdbx_seq_one_letter_code
_entity_poly.pdbx_strand_id
1 'polypeptide(L)'
;MAANWMRRSLMVAACASAALLAACGSSTTESAISPQRMIAFGDGMSDVGQKGTRYTVNDGSVNNWTLQVASGYGKTLTASSAGGKSYAAGNARIVAKPDAAGSNTTLTVKEQIDSFLASNTFTGDDLVMINGGISDVIANMAAVNAGTMTTEQMITASRQAGTDFAAQIRRLVNAGAKYVVVAGTYDLSKTPWATDISRTTVLNSASSAFNEGLLVGIVDLGANVQYVELASYVNQYTSNPSAYGFENATKAVCTSVDATDGIGIGAGKVNSALCTTSTLLASANQDKYAFADSVYLTPSAQRQFGTYAYDRLRSRW
;
A
#
# COMPACT_ATOMS: atom_id res chain seq x y z
N MET A 1 -63.52 -13.44 -34.93
CA MET A 1 -62.19 -14.11 -35.05
C MET A 1 -61.03 -13.14 -34.90
N ALA A 2 -61.16 -11.88 -35.19
CA ALA A 2 -60.03 -10.86 -35.06
C ALA A 2 -59.63 -10.51 -33.63
N ALA A 3 -60.55 -10.51 -32.66
CA ALA A 3 -60.25 -10.11 -31.26
C ALA A 3 -59.35 -11.09 -30.49
N ASN A 4 -59.36 -12.38 -30.88
CA ASN A 4 -58.49 -13.37 -30.20
C ASN A 4 -57.04 -13.37 -30.70
N TRP A 5 -56.83 -12.86 -31.92
CA TRP A 5 -55.46 -12.76 -32.46
C TRP A 5 -54.69 -11.59 -31.87
N MET A 6 -55.34 -10.44 -31.67
CA MET A 6 -54.74 -9.28 -31.00
C MET A 6 -54.33 -9.57 -29.53
N ARG A 7 -55.16 -10.35 -28.79
CA ARG A 7 -54.81 -10.75 -27.41
C ARG A 7 -53.59 -11.69 -27.34
N ARG A 8 -53.46 -12.58 -28.33
CA ARG A 8 -52.27 -13.47 -28.41
C ARG A 8 -51.02 -12.72 -28.80
N SER A 9 -51.08 -11.73 -29.67
CA SER A 9 -49.94 -10.88 -30.06
C SER A 9 -49.49 -9.97 -28.92
N LEU A 10 -50.41 -9.43 -28.10
CA LEU A 10 -50.11 -8.64 -26.93
C LEU A 10 -49.45 -9.45 -25.80
N MET A 11 -49.87 -10.72 -25.60
CA MET A 11 -49.23 -11.58 -24.59
C MET A 11 -47.81 -12.00 -25.01
N VAL A 12 -47.55 -12.24 -26.28
CA VAL A 12 -46.20 -12.58 -26.77
C VAL A 12 -45.27 -11.38 -26.67
N ALA A 13 -45.75 -10.16 -26.95
CA ALA A 13 -44.95 -8.94 -26.78
C ALA A 13 -44.64 -8.63 -25.32
N ALA A 14 -45.58 -8.91 -24.39
CA ALA A 14 -45.35 -8.71 -22.95
C ALA A 14 -44.33 -9.71 -22.36
N CYS A 15 -44.35 -10.96 -22.84
CA CYS A 15 -43.36 -11.96 -22.40
C CYS A 15 -41.96 -11.69 -22.97
N ALA A 16 -41.85 -11.15 -24.18
CA ALA A 16 -40.58 -10.79 -24.79
C ALA A 16 -39.92 -9.57 -24.08
N SER A 17 -40.73 -8.59 -23.65
CA SER A 17 -40.23 -7.43 -22.88
C SER A 17 -39.78 -7.81 -21.46
N ALA A 18 -40.43 -8.79 -20.82
CA ALA A 18 -40.02 -9.29 -19.50
C ALA A 18 -38.71 -10.10 -19.58
N ALA A 19 -38.45 -10.81 -20.67
CA ALA A 19 -37.19 -11.55 -20.86
C ALA A 19 -35.99 -10.61 -21.11
N LEU A 20 -36.20 -9.43 -21.72
CA LEU A 20 -35.15 -8.43 -21.95
C LEU A 20 -34.79 -7.65 -20.67
N LEU A 21 -35.69 -7.52 -19.71
CA LEU A 21 -35.42 -6.90 -18.41
C LEU A 21 -34.69 -7.84 -17.45
N ALA A 22 -34.79 -9.14 -17.63
CA ALA A 22 -34.01 -10.14 -16.86
C ALA A 22 -32.57 -10.29 -17.35
N ALA A 23 -32.23 -9.76 -18.54
CA ALA A 23 -30.87 -9.77 -19.08
C ALA A 23 -30.01 -8.60 -18.57
N CYS A 24 -30.59 -7.62 -17.86
CA CYS A 24 -29.85 -6.65 -17.06
C CYS A 24 -29.64 -7.13 -15.61
N GLY A 25 -29.38 -8.42 -15.44
CA GLY A 25 -28.84 -8.96 -14.22
C GLY A 25 -27.48 -8.31 -14.01
N SER A 26 -27.30 -7.61 -12.89
CA SER A 26 -26.00 -7.19 -12.40
C SER A 26 -25.09 -8.42 -12.49
N SER A 27 -24.20 -8.45 -13.49
CA SER A 27 -23.07 -9.36 -13.44
C SER A 27 -22.26 -8.89 -12.23
N THR A 28 -22.53 -9.47 -11.07
CA THR A 28 -21.54 -9.51 -10.01
C THR A 28 -20.38 -10.25 -10.64
N THR A 29 -19.40 -9.52 -11.15
CA THR A 29 -18.16 -10.12 -11.63
C THR A 29 -17.52 -10.72 -10.40
N GLU A 30 -17.78 -12.02 -10.17
CA GLU A 30 -17.04 -12.73 -9.14
C GLU A 30 -15.57 -12.69 -9.54
N SER A 31 -14.71 -12.35 -8.59
CA SER A 31 -13.28 -12.40 -8.82
C SER A 31 -12.89 -13.81 -9.28
N ALA A 32 -12.15 -13.91 -10.38
CA ALA A 32 -11.63 -15.19 -10.85
C ALA A 32 -10.58 -15.77 -9.89
N ILE A 33 -10.05 -14.97 -8.97
CA ILE A 33 -9.13 -15.44 -7.95
C ILE A 33 -9.84 -15.67 -6.60
N SER A 34 -9.53 -16.82 -6.01
CA SER A 34 -9.88 -17.16 -4.63
C SER A 34 -8.58 -17.52 -3.89
N PRO A 35 -7.81 -16.52 -3.42
CA PRO A 35 -6.50 -16.77 -2.86
C PRO A 35 -6.55 -17.72 -1.68
N GLN A 36 -5.69 -18.75 -1.68
CA GLN A 36 -5.55 -19.65 -0.54
C GLN A 36 -4.49 -19.17 0.44
N ARG A 37 -3.44 -18.51 -0.07
CA ARG A 37 -2.39 -17.89 0.75
C ARG A 37 -2.23 -16.43 0.39
N MET A 38 -2.04 -15.60 1.43
CA MET A 38 -1.70 -14.20 1.32
C MET A 38 -0.23 -14.03 1.72
N ILE A 39 0.57 -13.41 0.85
CA ILE A 39 2.01 -13.22 1.06
C ILE A 39 2.28 -11.73 0.93
N ALA A 40 3.04 -11.14 1.85
CA ALA A 40 3.36 -9.72 1.78
C ALA A 40 4.85 -9.45 1.96
N PHE A 41 5.37 -8.50 1.18
CA PHE A 41 6.71 -7.94 1.25
C PHE A 41 6.63 -6.41 1.25
N GLY A 42 7.65 -5.75 1.81
CA GLY A 42 7.71 -4.30 1.74
C GLY A 42 8.26 -3.62 2.97
N ASP A 43 7.92 -2.35 3.11
CA ASP A 43 8.31 -1.47 4.20
C ASP A 43 7.19 -1.29 5.26
N GLY A 44 7.25 -0.20 6.04
CA GLY A 44 6.30 0.10 7.10
C GLY A 44 4.84 0.18 6.66
N MET A 45 4.56 0.51 5.38
CA MET A 45 3.18 0.52 4.86
C MET A 45 2.54 -0.86 4.83
N SER A 46 3.34 -1.93 4.66
CA SER A 46 2.87 -3.32 4.62
C SER A 46 3.24 -4.13 5.86
N ASP A 47 4.00 -3.57 6.80
CA ASP A 47 4.39 -4.28 8.03
C ASP A 47 3.16 -4.56 8.89
N VAL A 48 2.84 -5.83 9.09
CA VAL A 48 1.70 -6.29 9.91
C VAL A 48 2.10 -6.64 11.34
N GLY A 49 3.30 -6.22 11.74
CA GLY A 49 3.82 -6.40 13.10
C GLY A 49 5.00 -7.37 13.19
N GLN A 50 6.03 -7.22 12.35
CA GLN A 50 7.26 -8.01 12.45
C GLN A 50 7.94 -7.88 13.83
N LYS A 51 7.82 -6.72 14.44
CA LYS A 51 8.31 -6.41 15.80
C LYS A 51 7.16 -6.22 16.81
N GLY A 52 5.96 -6.75 16.52
CA GLY A 52 4.78 -6.68 17.37
C GLY A 52 3.88 -5.48 17.16
N THR A 53 4.33 -4.43 16.48
CA THR A 53 3.57 -3.20 16.19
C THR A 53 3.61 -2.85 14.72
N ARG A 54 2.71 -1.98 14.27
CA ARG A 54 2.54 -1.54 12.88
C ARG A 54 2.73 -0.03 12.77
N TYR A 55 3.11 0.44 11.62
CA TYR A 55 3.34 1.86 11.33
C TYR A 55 2.02 2.59 11.02
N THR A 56 1.21 2.72 12.05
CA THR A 56 -0.12 3.35 12.08
C THR A 56 -0.58 3.46 13.54
N VAL A 57 -1.85 3.82 13.83
CA VAL A 57 -2.37 3.66 15.19
C VAL A 57 -2.63 2.18 15.48
N ASN A 58 -2.00 1.65 16.52
CA ASN A 58 -2.14 0.25 16.95
C ASN A 58 -3.39 0.09 17.84
N ASP A 59 -4.56 0.12 17.21
CA ASP A 59 -5.90 0.09 17.84
C ASP A 59 -6.54 -1.31 17.88
N GLY A 60 -5.80 -2.34 17.44
CA GLY A 60 -6.30 -3.72 17.36
C GLY A 60 -7.21 -4.00 16.15
N SER A 61 -7.54 -3.01 15.34
CA SER A 61 -8.40 -3.18 14.16
C SER A 61 -7.62 -3.68 12.92
N VAL A 62 -8.34 -3.85 11.81
CA VAL A 62 -7.75 -3.96 10.47
C VAL A 62 -7.20 -2.58 10.07
N ASN A 63 -5.95 -2.33 10.41
CA ASN A 63 -5.32 -1.00 10.37
C ASN A 63 -4.16 -0.88 9.37
N ASN A 64 -4.07 -1.81 8.43
CA ASN A 64 -3.04 -1.84 7.39
C ASN A 64 -3.67 -2.28 6.07
N TRP A 65 -3.24 -1.72 4.93
CA TRP A 65 -3.86 -1.98 3.63
C TRP A 65 -3.77 -3.45 3.20
N THR A 66 -2.69 -4.15 3.52
CA THR A 66 -2.54 -5.59 3.20
C THR A 66 -3.48 -6.46 4.03
N LEU A 67 -3.72 -6.07 5.30
CA LEU A 67 -4.73 -6.71 6.14
C LEU A 67 -6.14 -6.46 5.61
N GLN A 68 -6.41 -5.25 5.08
CA GLN A 68 -7.71 -4.92 4.49
C GLN A 68 -7.97 -5.75 3.22
N VAL A 69 -6.97 -5.90 2.35
CA VAL A 69 -7.06 -6.79 1.17
C VAL A 69 -7.31 -8.24 1.61
N ALA A 70 -6.54 -8.73 2.58
CA ALA A 70 -6.70 -10.09 3.10
C ALA A 70 -8.11 -10.30 3.68
N SER A 71 -8.60 -9.35 4.49
CA SER A 71 -9.96 -9.37 5.04
C SER A 71 -11.04 -9.40 3.96
N GLY A 72 -10.84 -8.65 2.87
CA GLY A 72 -11.76 -8.65 1.71
C GLY A 72 -11.93 -10.04 1.07
N TYR A 73 -10.87 -10.85 1.10
CA TYR A 73 -10.90 -12.25 0.66
C TYR A 73 -11.24 -13.25 1.78
N GLY A 74 -11.62 -12.79 2.97
CA GLY A 74 -11.89 -13.66 4.14
C GLY A 74 -10.65 -14.42 4.63
N LYS A 75 -9.44 -13.86 4.39
CA LYS A 75 -8.17 -14.47 4.78
C LYS A 75 -7.49 -13.68 5.90
N THR A 76 -6.58 -14.35 6.59
CA THR A 76 -5.71 -13.73 7.60
C THR A 76 -4.31 -13.54 7.02
N LEU A 77 -3.63 -12.48 7.44
CA LEU A 77 -2.23 -12.23 7.13
C LEU A 77 -1.48 -11.97 8.44
N THR A 78 -0.46 -12.78 8.70
CA THR A 78 0.33 -12.74 9.94
C THR A 78 1.80 -12.51 9.58
N ALA A 79 2.55 -11.82 10.45
CA ALA A 79 3.98 -11.59 10.30
C ALA A 79 4.77 -12.90 10.26
N SER A 80 5.84 -12.95 9.48
CA SER A 80 6.70 -14.13 9.37
C SER A 80 7.40 -14.46 10.69
N SER A 81 7.69 -13.46 11.51
CA SER A 81 8.20 -13.63 12.89
C SER A 81 7.22 -14.39 13.81
N ALA A 82 5.92 -14.39 13.46
CA ALA A 82 4.88 -15.15 14.17
C ALA A 82 4.41 -16.39 13.35
N GLY A 83 5.22 -16.87 12.40
CA GLY A 83 4.93 -18.05 11.61
C GLY A 83 4.05 -17.81 10.38
N GLY A 84 3.68 -16.56 10.09
CA GLY A 84 2.87 -16.20 8.92
C GLY A 84 3.68 -16.01 7.64
N LYS A 85 3.09 -15.33 6.66
CA LYS A 85 3.68 -15.09 5.34
C LYS A 85 3.82 -13.60 4.99
N SER A 86 3.67 -12.69 5.94
CA SER A 86 4.06 -11.29 5.76
C SER A 86 5.50 -11.09 6.19
N TYR A 87 6.36 -10.78 5.26
CA TYR A 87 7.79 -10.51 5.46
C TYR A 87 8.09 -9.00 5.52
N ALA A 88 7.13 -8.16 5.19
CA ALA A 88 7.27 -6.71 5.22
C ALA A 88 7.73 -6.23 6.59
N ALA A 89 8.69 -5.32 6.60
CA ALA A 89 9.31 -4.82 7.84
C ALA A 89 9.47 -3.30 7.79
N GLY A 90 9.15 -2.64 8.89
CA GLY A 90 9.36 -1.21 9.03
C GLY A 90 10.78 -0.77 8.70
N ASN A 91 10.92 0.39 8.09
CA ASN A 91 12.18 0.98 7.64
C ASN A 91 12.93 0.22 6.54
N ALA A 92 12.40 -0.92 6.05
CA ALA A 92 13.07 -1.71 5.01
C ALA A 92 13.22 -0.93 3.71
N ARG A 93 14.44 -0.88 3.17
CA ARG A 93 14.74 -0.37 1.83
C ARG A 93 14.69 -1.49 0.81
N ILE A 94 14.65 -1.14 -0.48
CA ILE A 94 14.51 -2.14 -1.54
C ILE A 94 15.70 -3.12 -1.54
N VAL A 95 16.92 -2.64 -1.67
CA VAL A 95 18.14 -3.45 -1.72
C VAL A 95 19.28 -2.90 -0.85
N ALA A 96 19.18 -1.63 -0.45
CA ALA A 96 20.27 -0.95 0.24
C ALA A 96 20.19 -1.10 1.76
N LYS A 97 21.35 -1.04 2.41
CA LYS A 97 21.53 -0.94 3.86
C LYS A 97 22.43 0.26 4.18
N PRO A 98 22.31 0.81 5.40
CA PRO A 98 21.34 0.48 6.46
C PRO A 98 19.90 0.79 6.05
N ASP A 99 18.92 0.37 6.87
CA ASP A 99 17.52 0.75 6.72
C ASP A 99 17.31 2.26 6.94
N ALA A 100 16.08 2.75 6.80
CA ALA A 100 15.80 4.19 6.93
C ALA A 100 16.16 4.77 8.32
N ALA A 101 16.10 3.95 9.37
CA ALA A 101 16.45 4.34 10.74
C ALA A 101 17.90 3.97 11.14
N GLY A 102 18.77 3.64 10.19
CA GLY A 102 20.19 3.37 10.42
C GLY A 102 20.53 1.94 10.84
N SER A 103 19.55 0.99 10.88
CA SER A 103 19.82 -0.40 11.27
C SER A 103 20.30 -1.25 10.10
N ASN A 104 21.32 -2.08 10.33
CA ASN A 104 21.79 -3.08 9.37
C ASN A 104 21.10 -4.45 9.51
N THR A 105 20.23 -4.64 10.51
CA THR A 105 19.58 -5.92 10.80
C THR A 105 18.22 -6.09 10.14
N THR A 106 17.56 -4.98 9.77
CA THR A 106 16.29 -5.03 9.04
C THR A 106 16.51 -5.64 7.66
N LEU A 107 15.70 -6.64 7.32
CA LEU A 107 15.75 -7.26 6.00
C LEU A 107 15.26 -6.27 4.94
N THR A 108 16.06 -6.06 3.91
CA THR A 108 15.64 -5.34 2.69
C THR A 108 14.52 -6.11 2.00
N VAL A 109 13.74 -5.44 1.13
CA VAL A 109 12.69 -6.12 0.34
C VAL A 109 13.26 -7.30 -0.45
N LYS A 110 14.48 -7.15 -1.00
CA LYS A 110 15.21 -8.25 -1.63
C LYS A 110 15.43 -9.42 -0.68
N GLU A 111 15.96 -9.17 0.53
CA GLU A 111 16.24 -10.20 1.52
C GLU A 111 14.96 -10.85 2.08
N GLN A 112 13.85 -10.11 2.18
CA GLN A 112 12.54 -10.66 2.52
C GLN A 112 12.09 -11.70 1.48
N ILE A 113 12.24 -11.39 0.19
CA ILE A 113 11.94 -12.30 -0.92
C ILE A 113 12.89 -13.51 -0.89
N ASP A 114 14.20 -13.29 -0.66
CA ASP A 114 15.19 -14.37 -0.52
C ASP A 114 14.80 -15.31 0.63
N SER A 115 14.39 -14.76 1.78
CA SER A 115 13.93 -15.51 2.94
C SER A 115 12.67 -16.35 2.65
N PHE A 116 11.71 -15.80 1.91
CA PHE A 116 10.53 -16.57 1.48
C PHE A 116 10.93 -17.71 0.54
N LEU A 117 11.71 -17.43 -0.50
CA LEU A 117 12.07 -18.40 -1.55
C LEU A 117 13.01 -19.50 -1.05
N ALA A 118 13.73 -19.28 0.05
CA ALA A 118 14.59 -20.28 0.65
C ALA A 118 13.82 -21.50 1.21
N SER A 119 12.55 -21.33 1.56
CA SER A 119 11.74 -22.36 2.22
C SER A 119 10.32 -22.51 1.68
N ASN A 120 9.96 -21.75 0.67
CA ASN A 120 8.61 -21.76 0.07
C ASN A 120 8.69 -21.66 -1.44
N THR A 121 7.66 -22.18 -2.10
CA THR A 121 7.37 -21.98 -3.52
C THR A 121 6.00 -21.34 -3.67
N PHE A 122 5.78 -20.63 -4.78
CA PHE A 122 4.46 -20.12 -5.13
C PHE A 122 3.55 -21.23 -5.65
N THR A 123 2.25 -21.05 -5.41
CA THR A 123 1.17 -21.86 -5.97
C THR A 123 0.29 -20.99 -6.87
N GLY A 124 -0.56 -21.63 -7.68
CA GLY A 124 -1.50 -20.91 -8.55
C GLY A 124 -2.52 -20.04 -7.83
N ASP A 125 -2.73 -20.27 -6.53
CA ASP A 125 -3.74 -19.62 -5.69
C ASP A 125 -3.13 -18.67 -4.66
N ASP A 126 -1.88 -18.24 -4.88
CA ASP A 126 -1.24 -17.24 -4.02
C ASP A 126 -1.53 -15.82 -4.50
N LEU A 127 -1.87 -14.93 -3.56
CA LEU A 127 -1.86 -13.49 -3.78
C LEU A 127 -0.66 -12.87 -3.08
N VAL A 128 0.22 -12.27 -3.86
CA VAL A 128 1.38 -11.53 -3.37
C VAL A 128 1.06 -10.04 -3.33
N MET A 129 1.27 -9.41 -2.19
CA MET A 129 1.16 -7.97 -1.99
C MET A 129 2.55 -7.40 -1.73
N ILE A 130 2.96 -6.38 -2.47
CA ILE A 130 4.28 -5.80 -2.30
C ILE A 130 4.25 -4.29 -2.45
N ASN A 131 4.93 -3.58 -1.54
CA ASN A 131 5.16 -2.15 -1.64
C ASN A 131 6.62 -1.80 -1.35
N GLY A 132 7.01 -0.55 -1.63
CA GLY A 132 8.32 -0.04 -1.26
C GLY A 132 8.57 1.38 -1.74
N GLY A 133 9.71 1.93 -1.30
CA GLY A 133 10.22 3.22 -1.73
C GLY A 133 10.19 4.32 -0.68
N ILE A 134 9.26 4.27 0.28
CA ILE A 134 9.17 5.27 1.34
C ILE A 134 10.49 5.33 2.11
N SER A 135 10.99 4.18 2.56
CA SER A 135 12.23 4.05 3.33
C SER A 135 13.48 4.45 2.54
N ASP A 136 13.50 4.20 1.22
CA ASP A 136 14.60 4.64 0.35
C ASP A 136 14.64 6.16 0.23
N VAL A 137 13.47 6.80 0.03
CA VAL A 137 13.37 8.27 -0.05
C VAL A 137 13.74 8.91 1.30
N ILE A 138 13.31 8.34 2.43
CA ILE A 138 13.66 8.83 3.77
C ILE A 138 15.17 8.76 3.98
N ALA A 139 15.81 7.62 3.72
CA ALA A 139 17.25 7.44 3.89
C ALA A 139 18.06 8.39 3.00
N ASN A 140 17.64 8.57 1.74
CA ASN A 140 18.27 9.49 0.81
C ASN A 140 18.11 10.96 1.27
N MET A 141 16.94 11.35 1.80
CA MET A 141 16.72 12.69 2.35
C MET A 141 17.56 12.94 3.59
N ALA A 142 17.76 11.93 4.44
CA ALA A 142 18.68 12.03 5.57
C ALA A 142 20.12 12.31 5.11
N ALA A 143 20.58 11.65 4.03
CA ALA A 143 21.89 11.90 3.42
C ALA A 143 22.00 13.33 2.82
N VAL A 144 20.92 13.85 2.22
CA VAL A 144 20.86 15.24 1.75
C VAL A 144 20.96 16.23 2.91
N ASN A 145 20.22 15.98 3.99
CA ASN A 145 20.27 16.85 5.18
C ASN A 145 21.63 16.80 5.89
N ALA A 146 22.34 15.68 5.83
CA ALA A 146 23.70 15.52 6.34
C ALA A 146 24.77 16.11 5.41
N GLY A 147 24.41 16.59 4.21
CA GLY A 147 25.34 17.14 3.22
C GLY A 147 26.21 16.09 2.52
N THR A 148 25.89 14.80 2.65
CA THR A 148 26.62 13.69 2.01
C THR A 148 26.06 13.31 0.63
N MET A 149 24.91 13.88 0.26
CA MET A 149 24.24 13.66 -1.03
C MET A 149 23.65 14.99 -1.52
N THR A 150 23.69 15.25 -2.84
CA THR A 150 22.95 16.37 -3.43
C THR A 150 21.49 16.00 -3.71
N THR A 151 20.63 16.98 -3.96
CA THR A 151 19.22 16.73 -4.33
C THR A 151 19.11 15.98 -5.67
N GLU A 152 19.97 16.24 -6.62
CA GLU A 152 20.03 15.57 -7.94
C GLU A 152 20.45 14.09 -7.77
N GLN A 153 21.43 13.85 -6.90
CA GLN A 153 21.85 12.49 -6.57
C GLN A 153 20.74 11.73 -5.85
N MET A 154 19.99 12.36 -4.95
CA MET A 154 18.82 11.79 -4.30
C MET A 154 17.75 11.36 -5.31
N ILE A 155 17.41 12.23 -6.28
CA ILE A 155 16.41 11.93 -7.30
C ILE A 155 16.87 10.74 -8.16
N THR A 156 18.15 10.72 -8.55
CA THR A 156 18.75 9.62 -9.32
C THR A 156 18.74 8.31 -8.51
N ALA A 157 19.13 8.33 -7.24
CA ALA A 157 19.13 7.17 -6.34
C ALA A 157 17.70 6.65 -6.09
N SER A 158 16.71 7.54 -5.99
CA SER A 158 15.30 7.14 -5.85
C SER A 158 14.79 6.44 -7.12
N ARG A 159 15.14 6.94 -8.31
CA ARG A 159 14.82 6.26 -9.59
C ARG A 159 15.45 4.88 -9.65
N GLN A 160 16.73 4.75 -9.26
CA GLN A 160 17.41 3.47 -9.23
C GLN A 160 16.73 2.50 -8.25
N ALA A 161 16.35 2.94 -7.05
CA ALA A 161 15.61 2.12 -6.10
C ALA A 161 14.26 1.63 -6.68
N GLY A 162 13.57 2.46 -7.47
CA GLY A 162 12.36 2.04 -8.21
C GLY A 162 12.66 0.96 -9.26
N THR A 163 13.75 1.10 -10.01
CA THR A 163 14.21 0.09 -10.98
C THR A 163 14.59 -1.22 -10.26
N ASP A 164 15.30 -1.13 -9.14
CA ASP A 164 15.64 -2.29 -8.32
C ASP A 164 14.40 -2.98 -7.76
N PHE A 165 13.37 -2.20 -7.39
CA PHE A 165 12.10 -2.74 -6.93
C PHE A 165 11.37 -3.51 -8.06
N ALA A 166 11.33 -2.96 -9.25
CA ALA A 166 10.81 -3.66 -10.43
C ALA A 166 11.55 -4.99 -10.68
N ALA A 167 12.87 -5.03 -10.49
CA ALA A 167 13.64 -6.25 -10.61
C ALA A 167 13.22 -7.29 -9.54
N GLN A 168 12.90 -6.88 -8.31
CA GLN A 168 12.40 -7.79 -7.27
C GLN A 168 11.00 -8.33 -7.63
N ILE A 169 10.11 -7.49 -8.16
CA ILE A 169 8.78 -7.91 -8.63
C ILE A 169 8.93 -8.94 -9.77
N ARG A 170 9.83 -8.71 -10.72
CA ARG A 170 10.13 -9.65 -11.80
C ARG A 170 10.65 -10.99 -11.26
N ARG A 171 11.46 -10.98 -10.19
CA ARG A 171 11.90 -12.21 -9.52
C ARG A 171 10.73 -13.00 -8.94
N LEU A 172 9.74 -12.35 -8.36
CA LEU A 172 8.52 -13.01 -7.85
C LEU A 172 7.76 -13.69 -8.99
N VAL A 173 7.53 -12.99 -10.10
CA VAL A 173 6.86 -13.53 -11.29
C VAL A 173 7.65 -14.72 -11.87
N ASN A 174 8.97 -14.59 -12.02
CA ASN A 174 9.83 -15.64 -12.53
C ASN A 174 9.90 -16.87 -11.59
N ALA A 175 9.68 -16.67 -10.29
CA ALA A 175 9.57 -17.74 -9.31
C ALA A 175 8.18 -18.41 -9.27
N GLY A 176 7.24 -17.96 -10.12
CA GLY A 176 5.91 -18.56 -10.30
C GLY A 176 4.76 -17.79 -9.61
N ALA A 177 4.99 -16.60 -9.07
CA ALA A 177 3.89 -15.78 -8.56
C ALA A 177 2.95 -15.38 -9.70
N LYS A 178 1.70 -15.83 -9.63
CA LYS A 178 0.68 -15.59 -10.67
C LYS A 178 -0.05 -14.28 -10.47
N TYR A 179 -0.36 -13.92 -9.24
CA TYR A 179 -1.10 -12.73 -8.88
C TYR A 179 -0.27 -11.86 -7.92
N VAL A 180 0.20 -10.73 -8.41
CA VAL A 180 1.06 -9.80 -7.66
C VAL A 180 0.43 -8.40 -7.69
N VAL A 181 0.00 -7.89 -6.54
CA VAL A 181 -0.42 -6.49 -6.40
C VAL A 181 0.76 -5.66 -5.89
N VAL A 182 1.04 -4.59 -6.60
CA VAL A 182 2.18 -3.71 -6.37
C VAL A 182 1.69 -2.30 -6.03
N ALA A 183 2.19 -1.73 -4.94
CA ALA A 183 2.09 -0.32 -4.64
C ALA A 183 3.50 0.30 -4.62
N GLY A 184 3.68 1.41 -5.30
CA GLY A 184 4.89 2.23 -5.18
C GLY A 184 4.87 3.09 -3.92
N THR A 185 5.65 4.16 -3.90
CA THR A 185 5.56 5.18 -2.87
C THR A 185 4.48 6.21 -3.21
N TYR A 186 3.83 6.79 -2.21
CA TYR A 186 3.03 7.99 -2.42
C TYR A 186 3.92 9.24 -2.52
N ASP A 187 3.32 10.36 -2.93
CA ASP A 187 4.02 11.64 -3.01
C ASP A 187 4.34 12.15 -1.59
N LEU A 188 5.57 11.92 -1.15
CA LEU A 188 6.02 12.31 0.18
C LEU A 188 6.02 13.83 0.39
N SER A 189 5.91 14.65 -0.67
CA SER A 189 5.72 16.10 -0.55
C SER A 189 4.41 16.48 0.14
N LYS A 190 3.45 15.57 0.17
CA LYS A 190 2.12 15.76 0.78
C LYS A 190 2.09 15.44 2.28
N THR A 191 3.17 14.93 2.81
CA THR A 191 3.27 14.54 4.23
C THR A 191 3.51 15.73 5.14
N PRO A 192 3.09 15.66 6.40
CA PRO A 192 3.50 16.64 7.41
C PRO A 192 5.02 16.79 7.48
N TRP A 193 5.78 15.69 7.34
CA TRP A 193 7.25 15.69 7.32
C TRP A 193 7.82 16.64 6.27
N ALA A 194 7.31 16.61 5.04
CA ALA A 194 7.81 17.47 3.96
C ALA A 194 7.68 18.97 4.28
N THR A 195 6.57 19.33 4.93
CA THR A 195 6.32 20.70 5.39
C THR A 195 7.25 21.08 6.54
N ASP A 196 7.40 20.20 7.53
CA ASP A 196 8.25 20.42 8.71
C ASP A 196 9.71 20.70 8.35
N ILE A 197 10.24 19.98 7.34
CA ILE A 197 11.62 20.16 6.88
C ILE A 197 11.77 21.13 5.70
N SER A 198 10.65 21.72 5.20
CA SER A 198 10.63 22.61 4.04
C SER A 198 11.27 22.01 2.78
N ARG A 199 10.97 20.73 2.49
CA ARG A 199 11.56 19.95 1.38
C ARG A 199 10.53 19.38 0.40
N THR A 200 9.35 20.03 0.28
CA THR A 200 8.25 19.55 -0.56
C THR A 200 8.67 19.28 -2.01
N THR A 201 9.39 20.20 -2.66
CA THR A 201 9.79 20.05 -4.06
C THR A 201 10.70 18.83 -4.29
N VAL A 202 11.72 18.66 -3.46
CA VAL A 202 12.67 17.55 -3.65
C VAL A 202 12.02 16.21 -3.31
N LEU A 203 11.14 16.16 -2.30
CA LEU A 203 10.41 14.93 -1.94
C LEU A 203 9.39 14.53 -3.01
N ASN A 204 8.72 15.51 -3.66
CA ASN A 204 7.89 15.25 -4.84
C ASN A 204 8.72 14.62 -5.97
N SER A 205 9.86 15.25 -6.32
CA SER A 205 10.71 14.76 -7.40
C SER A 205 11.27 13.37 -7.12
N ALA A 206 11.68 13.09 -5.87
CA ALA A 206 12.21 11.79 -5.48
C ALA A 206 11.15 10.70 -5.49
N SER A 207 9.94 10.98 -4.96
CA SER A 207 8.81 10.04 -5.00
C SER A 207 8.38 9.72 -6.44
N SER A 208 8.29 10.75 -7.29
CA SER A 208 7.96 10.59 -8.71
C SER A 208 9.02 9.78 -9.44
N ALA A 209 10.31 10.06 -9.20
CA ALA A 209 11.42 9.33 -9.82
C ALA A 209 11.43 7.84 -9.43
N PHE A 210 11.14 7.52 -8.15
CA PHE A 210 10.99 6.14 -7.71
C PHE A 210 9.88 5.43 -8.49
N ASN A 211 8.68 6.01 -8.52
CA ASN A 211 7.55 5.40 -9.21
C ASN A 211 7.77 5.28 -10.72
N GLU A 212 8.47 6.23 -11.34
CA GLU A 212 8.84 6.15 -12.75
C GLU A 212 9.79 4.96 -13.01
N GLY A 213 10.85 4.79 -12.20
CA GLY A 213 11.75 3.64 -12.31
C GLY A 213 11.03 2.31 -12.13
N LEU A 214 10.10 2.24 -11.17
CA LEU A 214 9.24 1.08 -10.94
C LEU A 214 8.35 0.78 -12.16
N LEU A 215 7.55 1.75 -12.61
CA LEU A 215 6.54 1.54 -13.65
C LEU A 215 7.16 1.16 -15.00
N VAL A 216 8.29 1.79 -15.36
CA VAL A 216 9.04 1.41 -16.56
C VAL A 216 9.51 -0.04 -16.47
N GLY A 217 9.99 -0.46 -15.29
CA GLY A 217 10.57 -1.80 -15.09
C GLY A 217 9.54 -2.94 -14.99
N ILE A 218 8.24 -2.65 -14.79
CA ILE A 218 7.18 -3.67 -14.72
C ILE A 218 6.20 -3.64 -15.90
N VAL A 219 6.42 -2.79 -16.90
CA VAL A 219 5.46 -2.53 -17.99
C VAL A 219 5.05 -3.79 -18.76
N ASP A 220 5.95 -4.74 -18.91
CA ASP A 220 5.73 -6.02 -19.59
C ASP A 220 5.19 -7.14 -18.68
N LEU A 221 5.06 -6.92 -17.38
CA LEU A 221 4.58 -7.89 -16.41
C LEU A 221 3.05 -7.90 -16.24
N GLY A 222 2.35 -7.19 -17.11
CA GLY A 222 0.91 -6.96 -17.00
C GLY A 222 0.05 -8.22 -16.90
N ALA A 223 0.49 -9.39 -17.32
CA ALA A 223 -0.25 -10.64 -17.15
C ALA A 223 -0.36 -11.07 -15.66
N ASN A 224 0.66 -10.76 -14.86
CA ASN A 224 0.82 -11.22 -13.48
C ASN A 224 0.76 -10.10 -12.45
N VAL A 225 0.95 -8.84 -12.87
CA VAL A 225 1.12 -7.70 -11.97
C VAL A 225 -0.04 -6.72 -12.11
N GLN A 226 -0.66 -6.38 -10.99
CA GLN A 226 -1.60 -5.26 -10.84
C GLN A 226 -0.93 -4.14 -10.05
N TYR A 227 -0.63 -3.04 -10.70
CA TYR A 227 -0.23 -1.82 -10.00
C TYR A 227 -1.46 -1.11 -9.43
N VAL A 228 -1.37 -0.65 -8.17
CA VAL A 228 -2.39 0.13 -7.48
C VAL A 228 -1.84 1.49 -7.07
N GLU A 229 -2.56 2.55 -7.46
CA GLU A 229 -2.11 3.94 -7.42
C GLU A 229 -2.20 4.54 -6.00
N LEU A 230 -1.26 4.19 -5.11
CA LEU A 230 -1.20 4.75 -3.76
C LEU A 230 -0.98 6.28 -3.77
N ALA A 231 -0.15 6.77 -4.68
CA ALA A 231 0.12 8.21 -4.82
C ALA A 231 -1.16 9.01 -5.08
N SER A 232 -2.02 8.53 -5.97
CA SER A 232 -3.29 9.18 -6.27
C SER A 232 -4.20 9.28 -5.04
N TYR A 233 -4.25 8.23 -4.22
CA TYR A 233 -5.06 8.23 -2.99
C TYR A 233 -4.55 9.25 -1.97
N VAL A 234 -3.27 9.25 -1.66
CA VAL A 234 -2.68 10.22 -0.71
C VAL A 234 -2.81 11.65 -1.23
N ASN A 235 -2.65 11.87 -2.53
CA ASN A 235 -2.88 13.18 -3.14
C ASN A 235 -4.33 13.65 -2.93
N GLN A 236 -5.31 12.77 -3.05
CA GLN A 236 -6.71 13.10 -2.82
C GLN A 236 -7.01 13.33 -1.33
N TYR A 237 -6.45 12.53 -0.42
CA TYR A 237 -6.60 12.75 1.03
C TYR A 237 -6.12 14.12 1.47
N THR A 238 -5.07 14.63 0.84
CA THR A 238 -4.48 15.93 1.17
C THR A 238 -5.10 17.11 0.42
N SER A 239 -5.58 16.92 -0.80
CA SER A 239 -6.20 17.98 -1.61
C SER A 239 -7.70 18.16 -1.34
N ASN A 240 -8.41 17.10 -0.98
CA ASN A 240 -9.84 17.12 -0.66
C ASN A 240 -10.16 16.17 0.50
N PRO A 241 -9.63 16.43 1.71
CA PRO A 241 -9.74 15.52 2.83
C PRO A 241 -11.18 15.18 3.23
N SER A 242 -12.09 16.14 3.14
CA SER A 242 -13.50 15.96 3.51
C SER A 242 -14.23 14.92 2.65
N ALA A 243 -13.85 14.76 1.38
CA ALA A 243 -14.41 13.72 0.50
C ALA A 243 -14.06 12.29 0.96
N TYR A 244 -13.01 12.17 1.77
CA TYR A 244 -12.54 10.91 2.36
C TYR A 244 -12.85 10.79 3.85
N GLY A 245 -13.67 11.72 4.38
CA GLY A 245 -14.07 11.76 5.79
C GLY A 245 -13.01 12.31 6.74
N PHE A 246 -11.91 12.87 6.22
CA PHE A 246 -10.87 13.50 7.03
C PHE A 246 -11.16 14.98 7.29
N GLU A 247 -10.86 15.42 8.49
CA GLU A 247 -10.87 16.83 8.91
C GLU A 247 -9.44 17.38 8.91
N ASN A 248 -8.44 16.53 9.00
CA ASN A 248 -7.03 16.89 9.02
C ASN A 248 -6.17 15.95 8.18
N ALA A 249 -5.48 16.51 7.20
CA ALA A 249 -4.54 15.80 6.34
C ALA A 249 -3.13 16.47 6.32
N THR A 250 -2.83 17.30 7.32
CA THR A 250 -1.58 18.06 7.40
C THR A 250 -0.83 17.86 8.71
N LYS A 251 -1.40 17.11 9.66
CA LYS A 251 -0.81 16.85 10.97
C LYS A 251 -0.93 15.38 11.33
N ALA A 252 0.05 14.92 12.11
CA ALA A 252 0.00 13.61 12.77
C ALA A 252 -1.09 13.62 13.86
N VAL A 253 -1.79 12.49 14.03
CA VAL A 253 -2.74 12.30 15.14
C VAL A 253 -2.07 11.73 16.39
N CYS A 254 -0.95 10.99 16.21
CA CYS A 254 -0.19 10.39 17.30
C CYS A 254 0.71 11.41 18.01
N THR A 255 0.99 11.14 19.29
CA THR A 255 1.91 11.93 20.13
C THR A 255 3.09 11.09 20.64
N SER A 256 3.22 9.85 20.18
CA SER A 256 4.24 8.87 20.58
C SER A 256 5.61 9.24 20.02
N VAL A 257 6.33 10.12 20.72
CA VAL A 257 7.69 10.55 20.36
C VAL A 257 8.68 9.42 20.62
N ASP A 258 9.56 9.18 19.66
CA ASP A 258 10.66 8.21 19.75
C ASP A 258 11.98 8.98 20.00
N ALA A 259 12.72 8.57 21.02
CA ALA A 259 14.03 9.17 21.33
C ALA A 259 15.13 8.72 20.35
N THR A 260 14.88 7.66 19.56
CA THR A 260 15.76 7.15 18.50
C THR A 260 15.36 7.70 17.13
N ASP A 261 16.01 7.27 16.06
CA ASP A 261 15.65 7.66 14.69
C ASP A 261 14.31 7.07 14.21
N GLY A 262 13.70 6.17 14.98
CA GLY A 262 12.34 5.69 14.81
C GLY A 262 12.00 5.25 13.39
N ILE A 263 11.31 6.13 12.65
CA ILE A 263 10.96 5.92 11.25
C ILE A 263 11.99 6.52 10.26
N GLY A 264 13.17 6.93 10.76
CA GLY A 264 14.26 7.45 9.93
C GLY A 264 14.21 8.94 9.59
N ILE A 265 13.29 9.71 10.21
CA ILE A 265 13.15 11.15 9.98
C ILE A 265 13.83 12.02 11.07
N GLY A 266 14.63 11.38 11.92
CA GLY A 266 15.39 11.98 13.01
C GLY A 266 14.84 11.66 14.39
N ALA A 267 15.75 11.70 15.39
CA ALA A 267 15.39 11.46 16.78
C ALA A 267 14.41 12.51 17.33
N GLY A 268 13.58 12.11 18.28
CA GLY A 268 12.60 13.00 18.90
C GLY A 268 11.37 13.28 18.03
N LYS A 269 11.17 12.52 16.96
CA LYS A 269 9.98 12.60 16.11
C LYS A 269 8.92 11.59 16.52
N VAL A 270 7.67 11.86 16.13
CA VAL A 270 6.58 10.91 16.36
C VAL A 270 6.82 9.66 15.53
N ASN A 271 6.72 8.50 16.18
CA ASN A 271 6.81 7.18 15.56
C ASN A 271 5.48 6.44 15.73
N SER A 272 4.78 6.21 14.62
CA SER A 272 3.48 5.53 14.64
C SER A 272 3.57 4.06 15.07
N ALA A 273 4.74 3.41 14.99
CA ALA A 273 4.92 2.07 15.54
C ALA A 273 4.75 2.02 17.08
N LEU A 274 4.91 3.15 17.76
CA LEU A 274 4.67 3.32 19.20
C LEU A 274 3.27 3.87 19.52
N CYS A 275 2.48 4.17 18.49
CA CYS A 275 1.18 4.82 18.65
C CYS A 275 0.08 3.82 18.99
N THR A 276 -0.69 4.16 20.02
CA THR A 276 -1.90 3.44 20.43
C THR A 276 -3.04 4.42 20.62
N THR A 277 -4.22 3.95 20.92
CA THR A 277 -5.39 4.82 21.22
C THR A 277 -5.18 5.71 22.45
N SER A 278 -4.21 5.39 23.32
CA SER A 278 -3.85 6.22 24.48
C SER A 278 -2.79 7.28 24.19
N THR A 279 -2.17 7.26 23.01
CA THR A 279 -1.12 8.20 22.60
C THR A 279 -1.55 9.06 21.41
N LEU A 280 -2.81 9.42 21.35
CA LEU A 280 -3.38 10.35 20.38
C LEU A 280 -3.36 11.78 20.92
N LEU A 281 -3.48 12.78 20.04
CA LEU A 281 -3.77 14.15 20.42
C LEU A 281 -5.04 14.19 21.31
N ALA A 282 -5.06 15.06 22.30
CA ALA A 282 -6.17 15.17 23.23
C ALA A 282 -7.49 15.40 22.47
N SER A 283 -8.49 14.57 22.78
CA SER A 283 -9.83 14.60 22.16
C SER A 283 -9.85 14.35 20.64
N ALA A 284 -8.75 13.92 20.02
CA ALA A 284 -8.73 13.62 18.59
C ALA A 284 -9.43 12.30 18.28
N ASN A 285 -10.20 12.30 17.19
CA ASN A 285 -10.69 11.08 16.57
C ASN A 285 -9.73 10.68 15.44
N GLN A 286 -9.01 9.57 15.58
CA GLN A 286 -8.03 9.07 14.60
C GLN A 286 -8.62 8.89 13.18
N ASP A 287 -9.90 8.56 13.06
CA ASP A 287 -10.57 8.37 11.77
C ASP A 287 -10.79 9.69 11.01
N LYS A 288 -10.57 10.84 11.68
CA LYS A 288 -10.63 12.18 11.09
C LYS A 288 -9.26 12.70 10.62
N TYR A 289 -8.21 11.93 10.77
CA TYR A 289 -6.86 12.28 10.32
C TYR A 289 -6.38 11.35 9.23
N ALA A 290 -5.66 11.90 8.24
CA ALA A 290 -5.03 11.09 7.19
C ALA A 290 -3.72 10.43 7.68
N PHE A 291 -2.98 11.11 8.57
CA PHE A 291 -1.66 10.70 9.01
C PHE A 291 -1.61 10.30 10.50
N ALA A 292 -1.01 9.14 10.77
CA ALA A 292 -0.72 8.67 12.12
C ALA A 292 0.50 9.39 12.71
N ASP A 293 1.62 9.37 12.00
CA ASP A 293 2.80 10.18 12.27
C ASP A 293 3.06 11.18 11.12
N SER A 294 4.27 11.75 11.04
CA SER A 294 4.58 12.72 9.99
C SER A 294 4.74 12.10 8.60
N VAL A 295 4.72 10.77 8.48
CA VAL A 295 4.87 10.02 7.22
C VAL A 295 3.73 9.03 7.03
N TYR A 296 3.49 8.13 7.98
CA TYR A 296 2.60 6.98 7.81
C TYR A 296 1.12 7.32 8.07
N LEU A 297 0.24 6.57 7.41
CA LEU A 297 -1.20 6.80 7.36
C LEU A 297 -1.93 6.23 8.58
N THR A 298 -3.09 6.81 8.92
CA THR A 298 -4.01 6.29 9.94
C THR A 298 -4.68 4.99 9.50
N PRO A 299 -5.29 4.22 10.44
CA PRO A 299 -6.07 3.03 10.10
C PRO A 299 -7.17 3.30 9.06
N SER A 300 -7.86 4.44 9.15
CA SER A 300 -8.91 4.81 8.20
C SER A 300 -8.37 5.01 6.79
N ALA A 301 -7.25 5.75 6.63
CA ALA A 301 -6.63 5.97 5.33
C ALA A 301 -6.06 4.66 4.74
N GLN A 302 -5.46 3.81 5.57
CA GLN A 302 -4.97 2.48 5.19
C GLN A 302 -6.10 1.57 4.69
N ARG A 303 -7.24 1.53 5.40
CA ARG A 303 -8.42 0.73 5.01
C ARG A 303 -9.01 1.19 3.68
N GLN A 304 -9.13 2.50 3.47
CA GLN A 304 -9.65 3.04 2.21
C GLN A 304 -8.77 2.64 1.03
N PHE A 305 -7.45 2.78 1.17
CA PHE A 305 -6.52 2.32 0.13
C PHE A 305 -6.57 0.80 -0.05
N GLY A 306 -6.65 0.02 1.03
CA GLY A 306 -6.76 -1.44 0.96
C GLY A 306 -8.06 -1.90 0.29
N THR A 307 -9.18 -1.21 0.52
CA THR A 307 -10.44 -1.46 -0.19
C THR A 307 -10.31 -1.18 -1.68
N TYR A 308 -9.71 -0.05 -2.06
CA TYR A 308 -9.43 0.24 -3.46
C TYR A 308 -8.54 -0.84 -4.11
N ALA A 309 -7.48 -1.26 -3.44
CA ALA A 309 -6.61 -2.33 -3.95
C ALA A 309 -7.39 -3.63 -4.15
N TYR A 310 -8.23 -4.00 -3.19
CA TYR A 310 -9.13 -5.17 -3.29
C TYR A 310 -10.09 -5.07 -4.47
N ASP A 311 -10.73 -3.91 -4.67
CA ASP A 311 -11.66 -3.69 -5.78
C ASP A 311 -10.95 -3.76 -7.14
N ARG A 312 -9.72 -3.23 -7.22
CA ARG A 312 -8.88 -3.35 -8.42
C ARG A 312 -8.50 -4.80 -8.73
N LEU A 313 -8.20 -5.60 -7.71
CA LEU A 313 -7.93 -7.03 -7.86
C LEU A 313 -9.16 -7.78 -8.39
N ARG A 314 -10.32 -7.56 -7.80
CA ARG A 314 -11.58 -8.18 -8.22
C ARG A 314 -12.04 -7.78 -9.61
N SER A 315 -11.73 -6.58 -10.05
CA SER A 315 -12.09 -6.12 -11.39
C SER A 315 -11.17 -6.65 -12.48
N ARG A 316 -9.99 -7.16 -12.09
CA ARG A 316 -8.99 -7.65 -13.02
C ARG A 316 -8.96 -9.17 -13.14
N TRP A 317 -9.03 -9.86 -12.01
CA TRP A 317 -8.89 -11.32 -11.91
C TRP A 317 -10.12 -11.99 -11.30
#